data_58bb2661ca77fa2875c6e570de76ac92
#
_entry.id   58bb2661ca77fa2875c6e570de76ac92
#
_cell.length_a   1.000
_cell.length_b   1.000
_cell.length_c   1.000
_cell.angle_alpha   90.00
_cell.angle_beta   90.00
_cell.angle_gamma   90.00
#
_symmetry.space_group_name_H-M   'P 1'
#
loop_
_entity.id
_entity.type
_entity.pdbx_description
1 polymer ?
#
loop_
_entity_poly.entity_id
_entity_poly.type
_entity_poly.pdbx_seq_one_letter_code
_entity_poly.pdbx_strand_id
1 'polypeptide(L)'
;MTPLMQTARANLDQLTNVLRQNGMTYRDLPSWSMAVGIGVPYGPEEFVVVTISGPPNDNTVYLTTGVLRDVSHDRMVLLELCNSLTAENAAFPTYLHDSDLGWDVHIQQSLPVQLLMDVPPFFLATLGSLPGAASGARERALAVNAGGRHYQWNEEDVERLFSCSFV
;
A
#
# COMPACT_ATOMS: atom_id res chain seq x y z
N MET A 1 -17.71 6.29 20.37
CA MET A 1 -17.22 5.26 19.40
C MET A 1 -18.32 4.21 19.23
N THR A 2 -18.71 3.93 17.98
CA THR A 2 -19.70 2.90 17.66
C THR A 2 -19.11 1.49 17.85
N PRO A 3 -19.94 0.43 18.01
CA PRO A 3 -19.43 -0.96 18.06
C PRO A 3 -18.60 -1.35 16.83
N LEU A 4 -18.97 -0.89 15.64
CA LEU A 4 -18.20 -1.13 14.41
C LEU A 4 -16.83 -0.48 14.46
N MET A 5 -16.73 0.74 14.95
CA MET A 5 -15.44 1.42 15.14
C MET A 5 -14.56 0.71 16.16
N GLN A 6 -15.16 0.16 17.21
CA GLN A 6 -14.44 -0.65 18.20
C GLN A 6 -13.89 -1.93 17.57
N THR A 7 -14.66 -2.56 16.68
CA THR A 7 -14.23 -3.76 15.96
C THR A 7 -13.05 -3.45 15.02
N ALA A 8 -13.13 -2.38 14.25
CA ALA A 8 -12.04 -1.97 13.37
C ALA A 8 -10.76 -1.69 14.16
N ARG A 9 -10.87 -1.00 15.29
CA ARG A 9 -9.73 -0.74 16.18
C ARG A 9 -9.14 -2.03 16.74
N ALA A 10 -9.98 -2.94 17.22
CA ALA A 10 -9.53 -4.22 17.76
C ALA A 10 -8.82 -5.07 16.70
N ASN A 11 -9.32 -5.07 15.47
CA ASN A 11 -8.67 -5.75 14.34
C ASN A 11 -7.30 -5.15 14.03
N LEU A 12 -7.20 -3.82 13.99
CA LEU A 12 -5.92 -3.15 13.78
C LEU A 12 -4.93 -3.49 14.90
N ASP A 13 -5.37 -3.49 16.15
CA ASP A 13 -4.52 -3.83 17.30
C ASP A 13 -3.99 -5.28 17.21
N GLN A 14 -4.78 -6.21 16.72
CA GLN A 14 -4.33 -7.59 16.50
C GLN A 14 -3.28 -7.68 15.38
N LEU A 15 -3.49 -7.00 14.25
CA LEU A 15 -2.49 -6.94 13.19
C LEU A 15 -1.20 -6.30 13.69
N THR A 16 -1.30 -5.24 14.49
CA THR A 16 -0.14 -4.59 15.14
C THR A 16 0.62 -5.58 16.04
N ASN A 17 -0.08 -6.42 16.79
CA ASN A 17 0.56 -7.43 17.62
C ASN A 17 1.34 -8.45 16.79
N VAL A 18 0.83 -8.86 15.64
CA VAL A 18 1.57 -9.73 14.70
C VAL A 18 2.87 -9.07 14.27
N LEU A 19 2.85 -7.77 13.94
CA LEU A 19 4.05 -7.03 13.57
C LEU A 19 5.07 -6.97 14.71
N ARG A 20 4.62 -6.65 15.93
CA ARG A 20 5.49 -6.61 17.12
C ARG A 20 6.15 -7.94 17.40
N GLN A 21 5.40 -9.03 17.33
CA GLN A 21 5.92 -10.38 17.55
C GLN A 21 6.99 -10.78 16.53
N ASN A 22 6.99 -10.16 15.36
CA ASN A 22 7.95 -10.42 14.28
C ASN A 22 9.01 -9.31 14.14
N GLY A 23 9.10 -8.39 15.10
CA GLY A 23 10.11 -7.35 15.13
C GLY A 23 10.02 -6.33 13.99
N MET A 24 8.85 -6.15 13.41
CA MET A 24 8.64 -5.22 12.31
C MET A 24 8.41 -3.80 12.80
N THR A 25 8.97 -2.83 12.07
CA THR A 25 8.78 -1.40 12.34
C THR A 25 7.46 -0.93 11.76
N TYR A 26 6.70 -0.17 12.52
CA TYR A 26 5.47 0.45 12.04
C TYR A 26 5.21 1.80 12.73
N ARG A 27 4.33 2.60 12.13
CA ARG A 27 3.81 3.86 12.68
C ARG A 27 2.30 3.84 12.67
N ASP A 28 1.69 4.31 13.75
CA ASP A 28 0.25 4.56 13.76
C ASP A 28 -0.11 5.74 12.85
N LEU A 29 -1.19 5.58 12.11
CA LEU A 29 -1.80 6.62 11.28
C LEU A 29 -3.25 6.84 11.72
N PRO A 30 -3.87 7.98 11.35
CA PRO A 30 -5.28 8.21 11.61
C PRO A 30 -6.20 7.17 10.95
N SER A 31 -7.46 7.13 11.35
CA SER A 31 -8.53 6.36 10.67
C SER A 31 -8.24 4.86 10.51
N TRP A 32 -7.85 4.21 11.61
CA TRP A 32 -7.58 2.76 11.66
C TRP A 32 -6.54 2.30 10.63
N SER A 33 -5.47 3.04 10.55
CA SER A 33 -4.39 2.78 9.61
C SER A 33 -3.04 2.73 10.32
N MET A 34 -2.09 2.11 9.67
CA MET A 34 -0.68 2.12 10.07
C MET A 34 0.22 2.05 8.84
N ALA A 35 1.42 2.57 8.94
CA ALA A 35 2.47 2.37 7.94
C ALA A 35 3.47 1.35 8.47
N VAL A 36 3.81 0.38 7.65
CA VAL A 36 4.74 -0.72 7.99
C VAL A 36 6.00 -0.60 7.15
N GLY A 37 7.15 -0.51 7.80
CA GLY A 37 8.45 -0.51 7.12
C GLY A 37 8.85 -1.92 6.73
N ILE A 38 9.29 -2.08 5.49
CA ILE A 38 9.72 -3.36 4.92
C ILE A 38 11.17 -3.21 4.47
N GLY A 39 12.08 -3.89 5.12
CA GLY A 39 13.47 -3.98 4.68
C GLY A 39 13.58 -4.81 3.40
N VAL A 40 14.29 -4.29 2.42
CA VAL A 40 14.55 -5.01 1.17
C VAL A 40 16.06 -5.18 0.98
N PRO A 41 16.52 -6.33 0.43
CA PRO A 41 17.93 -6.50 0.07
C PRO A 41 18.31 -5.48 -1.01
N TYR A 42 19.44 -4.83 -0.85
CA TYR A 42 20.03 -3.95 -1.88
C TYR A 42 19.24 -2.68 -2.23
N GLY A 43 18.42 -2.16 -1.31
CA GLY A 43 17.66 -0.96 -1.58
C GLY A 43 17.27 -0.18 -0.34
N PRO A 44 16.68 1.02 -0.51
CA PRO A 44 16.09 1.75 0.58
C PRO A 44 14.90 0.98 1.17
N GLU A 45 14.59 1.24 2.43
CA GLU A 45 13.43 0.64 3.09
C GLU A 45 12.15 1.01 2.33
N GLU A 46 11.38 0.00 1.99
CA GLU A 46 10.04 0.14 1.43
C GLU A 46 9.01 0.25 2.56
N PHE A 47 7.80 0.66 2.23
CA PHE A 47 6.73 0.65 3.22
C PHE A 47 5.37 0.35 2.59
N VAL A 48 4.47 -0.14 3.41
CA VAL A 48 3.10 -0.45 3.06
C VAL A 48 2.17 0.26 4.04
N VAL A 49 1.18 0.97 3.53
CA VAL A 49 0.09 1.51 4.36
C VAL A 49 -1.00 0.45 4.47
N VAL A 50 -1.33 0.10 5.70
CA VAL A 50 -2.38 -0.86 6.04
C VAL A 50 -3.57 -0.08 6.59
N THR A 51 -4.72 -0.20 5.96
CA THR A 51 -5.94 0.50 6.37
C THR A 51 -7.09 -0.49 6.51
N ILE A 52 -7.75 -0.48 7.65
CA ILE A 52 -9.01 -1.20 7.83
C ILE A 52 -10.15 -0.29 7.38
N SER A 53 -11.01 -0.78 6.50
CA SER A 53 -12.16 -0.01 6.05
C SER A 53 -13.06 0.36 7.24
N GLY A 54 -13.49 1.62 7.26
CA GLY A 54 -14.40 2.10 8.29
C GLY A 54 -15.83 1.55 8.14
N PRO A 55 -16.69 1.78 9.14
CA PRO A 55 -18.09 1.39 9.04
C PRO A 55 -18.76 1.94 7.76
N PRO A 56 -19.65 1.19 7.10
CA PRO A 56 -20.17 -0.13 7.51
C PRO A 56 -19.33 -1.34 7.04
N ASN A 57 -18.22 -1.14 6.33
CA ASN A 57 -17.44 -2.21 5.69
C ASN A 57 -16.11 -2.46 6.43
N ASP A 58 -16.16 -2.70 7.72
CA ASP A 58 -15.00 -2.91 8.59
C ASP A 58 -14.34 -4.30 8.47
N ASN A 59 -14.73 -5.06 7.46
CA ASN A 59 -14.25 -6.43 7.23
C ASN A 59 -13.17 -6.54 6.15
N THR A 60 -12.73 -5.41 5.59
CA THR A 60 -11.71 -5.37 4.53
C THR A 60 -10.48 -4.63 5.00
N VAL A 61 -9.32 -5.17 4.67
CA VAL A 61 -8.03 -4.53 4.86
C VAL A 61 -7.47 -4.14 3.50
N TYR A 62 -7.08 -2.89 3.35
CA TYR A 62 -6.37 -2.37 2.19
C TYR A 62 -4.89 -2.26 2.50
N LEU A 63 -4.07 -2.82 1.61
CA LEU A 63 -2.62 -2.80 1.68
C LEU A 63 -2.11 -2.00 0.49
N THR A 64 -1.55 -0.83 0.73
CA THR A 64 -1.16 0.10 -0.32
C THR A 64 0.34 0.35 -0.27
N THR A 65 1.02 0.18 -1.39
CA THR A 65 2.44 0.53 -1.54
C THR A 65 2.65 1.45 -2.74
N GLY A 66 3.61 2.37 -2.62
CA GLY A 66 3.94 3.31 -3.68
C GLY A 66 4.83 2.71 -4.75
N VAL A 67 4.53 2.98 -6.00
CA VAL A 67 5.38 2.64 -7.14
C VAL A 67 6.26 3.84 -7.49
N LEU A 68 5.64 4.94 -7.90
CA LEU A 68 6.31 6.20 -8.22
C LEU A 68 5.44 7.37 -7.78
N ARG A 69 6.09 8.47 -7.45
CA ARG A 69 5.48 9.72 -7.06
C ARG A 69 5.85 10.83 -8.02
N ASP A 70 4.93 11.77 -8.24
CA ASP A 70 5.14 12.97 -9.06
C ASP A 70 5.57 12.65 -10.50
N VAL A 71 4.90 11.68 -11.12
CA VAL A 71 5.14 11.32 -12.51
C VAL A 71 4.54 12.38 -13.43
N SER A 72 5.36 13.00 -14.27
CA SER A 72 4.92 13.98 -15.27
C SER A 72 4.90 13.34 -16.66
N HIS A 73 3.83 12.63 -16.98
CA HIS A 73 3.67 11.97 -18.26
C HIS A 73 2.22 12.09 -18.75
N ASP A 74 1.98 11.73 -20.00
CA ASP A 74 0.64 11.68 -20.55
C ASP A 74 -0.24 10.70 -19.76
N ARG A 75 -1.41 11.18 -19.33
CA ARG A 75 -2.33 10.40 -18.51
C ARG A 75 -2.75 9.08 -19.17
N MET A 76 -2.97 9.08 -20.48
CA MET A 76 -3.38 7.88 -21.20
C MET A 76 -2.29 6.82 -21.21
N VAL A 77 -1.03 7.22 -21.40
CA VAL A 77 0.11 6.30 -21.32
C VAL A 77 0.22 5.68 -19.93
N LEU A 78 0.03 6.47 -18.89
CA LEU A 78 0.07 5.97 -17.51
C LEU A 78 -1.11 5.05 -17.20
N LEU A 79 -2.31 5.35 -17.70
CA LEU A 79 -3.48 4.46 -17.54
C LEU A 79 -3.28 3.14 -18.26
N GLU A 80 -2.73 3.15 -19.47
CA GLU A 80 -2.39 1.93 -20.21
C GLU A 80 -1.35 1.10 -19.46
N LEU A 81 -0.34 1.75 -18.88
CA LEU A 81 0.65 1.10 -18.02
C LEU A 81 -0.01 0.43 -16.81
N CYS A 82 -0.85 1.15 -16.07
CA CYS A 82 -1.56 0.61 -14.91
C CYS A 82 -2.46 -0.57 -15.29
N ASN A 83 -3.17 -0.47 -16.40
CA ASN A 83 -4.03 -1.55 -16.91
C ASN A 83 -3.21 -2.79 -17.29
N SER A 84 -2.07 -2.60 -17.95
CA SER A 84 -1.17 -3.70 -18.33
C SER A 84 -0.60 -4.40 -17.09
N LEU A 85 -0.14 -3.64 -16.11
CA LEU A 85 0.40 -4.19 -14.86
C LEU A 85 -0.68 -4.96 -14.08
N THR A 86 -1.90 -4.43 -14.02
CA THR A 86 -3.02 -5.11 -13.37
C THR A 86 -3.40 -6.39 -14.12
N ALA A 87 -3.38 -6.38 -15.45
CA ALA A 87 -3.67 -7.57 -16.24
C ALA A 87 -2.59 -8.65 -16.09
N GLU A 88 -1.32 -8.28 -15.97
CA GLU A 88 -0.21 -9.19 -15.74
C GLU A 88 -0.25 -9.83 -14.35
N ASN A 89 -0.70 -9.07 -13.34
CA ASN A 89 -0.79 -9.56 -11.97
C ASN A 89 -2.02 -8.98 -11.25
N ALA A 90 -3.15 -9.66 -11.41
CA ALA A 90 -4.42 -9.23 -10.83
C ALA A 90 -4.44 -9.22 -9.29
N ALA A 91 -3.51 -9.93 -8.64
CA ALA A 91 -3.36 -9.90 -7.18
C ALA A 91 -2.80 -8.56 -6.67
N PHE A 92 -2.14 -7.80 -7.55
CA PHE A 92 -1.54 -6.49 -7.23
C PHE A 92 -2.04 -5.40 -8.18
N PRO A 93 -3.32 -5.02 -8.11
CA PRO A 93 -3.87 -3.96 -8.96
C PRO A 93 -3.11 -2.66 -8.82
N THR A 94 -2.82 -2.03 -9.96
CA THR A 94 -2.07 -0.78 -10.04
C THR A 94 -3.00 0.37 -10.37
N TYR A 95 -2.88 1.46 -9.64
CA TYR A 95 -3.76 2.63 -9.74
C TYR A 95 -2.97 3.91 -10.01
N LEU A 96 -3.65 4.84 -10.66
CA LEU A 96 -3.16 6.19 -10.90
C LEU A 96 -3.95 7.17 -10.03
N HIS A 97 -3.25 8.06 -9.34
CA HIS A 97 -3.83 9.07 -8.48
C HIS A 97 -3.29 10.45 -8.82
N ASP A 98 -4.16 11.47 -8.80
CA ASP A 98 -3.77 12.87 -9.04
C ASP A 98 -2.77 13.36 -7.99
N SER A 99 -1.77 14.12 -8.43
CA SER A 99 -0.86 14.83 -7.56
C SER A 99 -0.68 16.27 -8.02
N ASP A 100 -0.17 17.14 -7.14
CA ASP A 100 0.06 18.55 -7.47
C ASP A 100 1.09 18.74 -8.58
N LEU A 101 2.01 17.80 -8.75
CA LEU A 101 3.10 17.86 -9.72
C LEU A 101 2.94 16.85 -10.86
N GLY A 102 1.80 16.17 -10.95
CA GLY A 102 1.56 15.14 -11.95
C GLY A 102 0.69 14.02 -11.43
N TRP A 103 1.22 12.79 -11.45
CA TRP A 103 0.48 11.58 -11.06
C TRP A 103 1.29 10.75 -10.08
N ASP A 104 0.59 10.15 -9.12
CA ASP A 104 1.17 9.11 -8.26
C ASP A 104 0.70 7.75 -8.75
N VAL A 105 1.59 6.78 -8.79
CA VAL A 105 1.30 5.38 -9.15
C VAL A 105 1.48 4.52 -7.91
N HIS A 106 0.46 3.73 -7.56
CA HIS A 106 0.50 2.86 -6.40
C HIS A 106 -0.19 1.52 -6.67
N ILE A 107 0.14 0.54 -5.87
CA ILE A 107 -0.51 -0.77 -5.84
C ILE A 107 -1.37 -0.84 -4.59
N GLN A 108 -2.61 -1.29 -4.73
CA GLN A 108 -3.50 -1.51 -3.60
C GLN A 108 -4.10 -2.91 -3.67
N GLN A 109 -3.90 -3.69 -2.63
CA GLN A 109 -4.48 -5.01 -2.48
C GLN A 109 -5.57 -4.98 -1.40
N SER A 110 -6.71 -5.60 -1.67
CA SER A 110 -7.83 -5.71 -0.73
C SER A 110 -7.97 -7.14 -0.27
N LEU A 111 -8.03 -7.35 1.03
CA LEU A 111 -8.17 -8.68 1.62
C LEU A 111 -9.21 -8.67 2.75
N PRO A 112 -9.95 -9.78 2.94
CA PRO A 112 -10.81 -9.91 4.11
C PRO A 112 -9.96 -9.86 5.39
N VAL A 113 -10.36 -9.03 6.36
CA VAL A 113 -9.63 -8.92 7.62
C VAL A 113 -9.55 -10.27 8.33
N GLN A 114 -10.62 -11.05 8.28
CA GLN A 114 -10.68 -12.37 8.95
C GLN A 114 -9.60 -13.33 8.43
N LEU A 115 -9.30 -13.30 7.13
CA LEU A 115 -8.24 -14.12 6.56
C LEU A 115 -6.87 -13.78 7.19
N LEU A 116 -6.59 -12.50 7.36
CA LEU A 116 -5.33 -12.06 7.96
C LEU A 116 -5.25 -12.37 9.45
N MET A 117 -6.40 -12.39 10.13
CA MET A 117 -6.50 -12.72 11.57
C MET A 117 -6.36 -14.22 11.81
N ASP A 118 -6.98 -15.04 10.97
CA ASP A 118 -6.98 -16.51 11.09
C ASP A 118 -5.65 -17.11 10.65
N VAL A 119 -4.96 -16.47 9.71
CA VAL A 119 -3.69 -16.94 9.16
C VAL A 119 -2.65 -15.82 9.21
N PRO A 120 -2.11 -15.48 10.40
CA PRO A 120 -1.12 -14.39 10.53
C PRO A 120 0.09 -14.49 9.60
N PRO A 121 0.67 -15.68 9.29
CA PRO A 121 1.75 -15.78 8.31
C PRO A 121 1.37 -15.29 6.93
N PHE A 122 0.10 -15.38 6.55
CA PHE A 122 -0.38 -14.84 5.27
C PHE A 122 -0.29 -13.31 5.23
N PHE A 123 -0.60 -12.63 6.33
CA PHE A 123 -0.43 -11.19 6.46
C PHE A 123 1.03 -10.77 6.23
N LEU A 124 1.95 -11.45 6.92
CA LEU A 124 3.39 -11.17 6.79
C LEU A 124 3.90 -11.45 5.39
N ALA A 125 3.49 -12.55 4.77
CA ALA A 125 3.86 -12.89 3.40
C ALA A 125 3.34 -11.86 2.39
N THR A 126 2.13 -11.38 2.57
CA THR A 126 1.53 -10.34 1.71
C THR A 126 2.30 -9.03 1.83
N LEU A 127 2.60 -8.58 3.05
CA LEU A 127 3.43 -7.40 3.27
C LEU A 127 4.80 -7.53 2.58
N GLY A 128 5.43 -8.68 2.71
CA GLY A 128 6.75 -8.94 2.11
C GLY A 128 6.75 -9.03 0.58
N SER A 129 5.61 -9.35 -0.04
CA SER A 129 5.50 -9.47 -1.50
C SER A 129 5.23 -8.13 -2.22
N LEU A 130 4.64 -7.16 -1.53
CA LEU A 130 4.29 -5.87 -2.12
C LEU A 130 5.49 -5.06 -2.62
N PRO A 131 6.63 -4.97 -1.92
CA PRO A 131 7.82 -4.29 -2.44
C PRO A 131 8.34 -4.88 -3.75
N GLY A 132 8.30 -6.19 -3.91
CA GLY A 132 8.68 -6.85 -5.15
C GLY A 132 7.76 -6.48 -6.31
N ALA A 133 6.46 -6.46 -6.09
CA ALA A 133 5.48 -6.01 -7.08
C ALA A 133 5.69 -4.54 -7.46
N ALA A 134 5.97 -3.67 -6.49
CA ALA A 134 6.27 -2.26 -6.74
C ALA A 134 7.57 -2.08 -7.53
N SER A 135 8.60 -2.87 -7.25
CA SER A 135 9.86 -2.85 -7.99
C SER A 135 9.66 -3.24 -9.46
N GLY A 136 8.92 -4.29 -9.72
CA GLY A 136 8.58 -4.70 -11.09
C GLY A 136 7.77 -3.63 -11.84
N ALA A 137 6.83 -3.01 -11.17
CA ALA A 137 6.05 -1.90 -11.75
C ALA A 137 6.93 -0.68 -12.07
N ARG A 138 7.91 -0.36 -11.22
CA ARG A 138 8.88 0.73 -11.49
C ARG A 138 9.73 0.44 -12.72
N GLU A 139 10.19 -0.79 -12.90
CA GLU A 139 10.94 -1.16 -14.11
C GLU A 139 10.11 -0.95 -15.38
N ARG A 140 8.84 -1.32 -15.34
CA ARG A 140 7.92 -1.10 -16.47
C ARG A 140 7.67 0.40 -16.73
N ALA A 141 7.59 1.19 -15.68
CA ALA A 141 7.46 2.65 -15.77
C ALA A 141 8.71 3.29 -16.38
N LEU A 142 9.90 2.80 -16.04
CA LEU A 142 11.14 3.25 -16.66
C LEU A 142 11.16 2.96 -18.17
N ALA A 143 10.63 1.82 -18.60
CA ALA A 143 10.57 1.44 -20.01
C ALA A 143 9.70 2.39 -20.85
N VAL A 144 8.74 3.08 -20.25
CA VAL A 144 7.90 4.10 -20.93
C VAL A 144 8.34 5.54 -20.60
N ASN A 145 9.50 5.71 -19.97
CA ASN A 145 10.03 7.00 -19.55
C ASN A 145 9.06 7.81 -18.68
N ALA A 146 8.37 7.16 -17.78
CA ALA A 146 7.35 7.80 -16.95
C ALA A 146 7.92 8.91 -16.06
N GLY A 147 9.20 8.82 -15.67
CA GLY A 147 9.82 9.74 -14.72
C GLY A 147 9.32 9.52 -13.29
N GLY A 148 9.27 10.61 -12.53
CA GLY A 148 8.85 10.55 -11.15
C GLY A 148 9.96 10.13 -10.19
N ARG A 149 9.61 9.97 -8.93
CA ARG A 149 10.55 9.56 -7.88
C ARG A 149 9.99 8.44 -7.03
N HIS A 150 10.88 7.71 -6.42
CA HIS A 150 10.55 6.64 -5.49
C HIS A 150 9.97 7.20 -4.18
N TYR A 151 8.97 6.53 -3.60
CA TYR A 151 8.50 6.81 -2.26
C TYR A 151 9.55 6.40 -1.24
N GLN A 152 9.77 7.25 -0.23
CA GLN A 152 10.75 7.00 0.84
C GLN A 152 10.05 6.83 2.18
N TRP A 153 10.67 6.10 3.08
CA TRP A 153 10.20 5.93 4.45
C TRP A 153 10.43 7.22 5.26
N ASN A 154 9.63 8.24 4.98
CA ASN A 154 9.61 9.51 5.69
C ASN A 154 8.16 9.96 5.90
N GLU A 155 7.97 10.97 6.72
CA GLU A 155 6.63 11.45 7.08
C GLU A 155 5.83 11.94 5.88
N GLU A 156 6.45 12.73 5.01
CA GLU A 156 5.79 13.29 3.82
C GLU A 156 5.27 12.20 2.87
N ASP A 157 6.10 11.24 2.54
CA ASP A 157 5.75 10.18 1.60
C ASP A 157 4.75 9.19 2.21
N VAL A 158 4.84 8.92 3.52
CA VAL A 158 3.86 8.11 4.24
C VAL A 158 2.49 8.77 4.22
N GLU A 159 2.40 10.07 4.54
CA GLU A 159 1.15 10.82 4.49
C GLU A 159 0.59 10.89 3.07
N ARG A 160 1.44 11.03 2.08
CA ARG A 160 1.05 11.07 0.68
C ARG A 160 0.40 9.76 0.25
N LEU A 161 1.05 8.63 0.54
CA LEU A 161 0.51 7.32 0.21
C LEU A 161 -0.76 7.02 1.01
N PHE A 162 -0.81 7.42 2.27
CA PHE A 162 -2.00 7.30 3.10
C PHE A 162 -3.20 8.02 2.48
N SER A 163 -3.01 9.23 1.95
CA SER A 163 -4.07 9.98 1.26
C SER A 163 -4.57 9.27 0.01
N CYS A 164 -3.72 8.52 -0.69
CA CYS A 164 -4.11 7.71 -1.85
C CYS A 164 -4.93 6.47 -1.47
N SER A 165 -4.85 6.02 -0.22
CA SER A 165 -5.50 4.78 0.25
C SER A 165 -7.01 4.91 0.44
N PHE A 166 -7.57 6.10 0.33
CA PHE A 166 -9.00 6.39 0.52
C PHE A 166 -9.75 6.66 -0.79
N VAL A 167 -9.25 6.17 -1.86
CA VAL A 167 -9.89 6.36 -3.18
C VAL A 167 -10.97 5.30 -3.42
#